data_8a0432bc1dbf315aa58b267e74439b5b
#
_entry.id   8a0432bc1dbf315aa58b267e74439b5b
#
_cell.length_a   1.000
_cell.length_b   1.000
_cell.length_c   1.000
_cell.angle_alpha   90.00
_cell.angle_beta   90.00
_cell.angle_gamma   90.00
#
_symmetry.space_group_name_H-M   'P 1'
#
loop_
_entity.id
_entity.type
_entity.pdbx_description
1 polymer ?
#
loop_
_entity_poly.entity_id
_entity_poly.type
_entity_poly.pdbx_seq_one_letter_code
_entity_poly.pdbx_strand_id
1 'polypeptide(L)'
;MTQQFPKQSLLEVLTAYKDDQNPFTTLQLLTTMATASLYAIRQKGTPADQTVWLTYEKDDGQRELVTFTEEEQANTYTKESQNVTVEQVNFKQIALIVLAKDNLIDSFIVNPNSTKAKFNQNIIQKVWQYAIKHV
;
A
#
# COMPACT_ATOMS: atom_id res chain seq x y z
N MET A 1 -30.72 6.68 -6.96
CA MET A 1 -29.53 7.52 -7.04
C MET A 1 -28.61 7.19 -5.89
N THR A 2 -27.46 6.70 -6.23
CA THR A 2 -26.47 6.43 -5.22
C THR A 2 -25.90 7.74 -4.69
N GLN A 3 -25.99 7.95 -3.42
CA GLN A 3 -25.33 9.08 -2.81
C GLN A 3 -23.83 8.91 -2.99
N GLN A 4 -23.26 9.77 -3.79
CA GLN A 4 -21.81 9.76 -3.99
C GLN A 4 -21.18 10.74 -3.04
N PHE A 5 -20.34 10.22 -2.17
CA PHE A 5 -19.39 11.06 -1.51
C PHE A 5 -18.47 11.66 -2.57
N PRO A 6 -18.03 12.91 -2.42
CA PRO A 6 -17.04 13.46 -3.34
C PRO A 6 -15.89 12.47 -3.46
N LYS A 7 -15.50 12.18 -4.70
CA LYS A 7 -14.44 11.22 -4.96
C LYS A 7 -13.14 11.81 -4.43
N GLN A 8 -12.80 11.45 -3.23
CA GLN A 8 -11.53 11.87 -2.64
C GLN A 8 -10.41 11.00 -3.18
N SER A 9 -9.27 11.61 -3.47
CA SER A 9 -8.09 10.86 -3.85
C SER A 9 -7.63 10.03 -2.65
N LEU A 10 -6.91 8.95 -2.94
CA LEU A 10 -6.32 8.13 -1.89
C LEU A 10 -5.44 8.98 -0.96
N LEU A 11 -4.69 9.92 -1.52
CA LEU A 11 -3.83 10.79 -0.73
C LEU A 11 -4.61 11.65 0.26
N GLU A 12 -5.75 12.21 -0.17
CA GLU A 12 -6.61 12.99 0.72
C GLU A 12 -7.17 12.14 1.86
N VAL A 13 -7.60 10.92 1.54
CA VAL A 13 -8.14 9.98 2.54
C VAL A 13 -7.05 9.58 3.55
N LEU A 14 -5.85 9.29 3.07
CA LEU A 14 -4.73 8.95 3.95
C LEU A 14 -4.37 10.09 4.89
N THR A 15 -4.34 11.32 4.38
CA THR A 15 -4.05 12.49 5.17
C THR A 15 -5.12 12.72 6.24
N ALA A 16 -6.39 12.61 5.86
CA ALA A 16 -7.50 12.77 6.79
C ALA A 16 -7.46 11.72 7.91
N TYR A 17 -7.19 10.46 7.56
CA TYR A 17 -7.10 9.38 8.54
C TYR A 17 -5.93 9.60 9.51
N LYS A 18 -4.79 10.05 8.98
CA LYS A 18 -3.61 10.30 9.79
C LYS A 18 -3.83 11.44 10.80
N ASP A 19 -4.54 12.49 10.35
CA ASP A 19 -4.79 13.68 11.18
C ASP A 19 -5.86 13.43 12.24
N ASP A 20 -6.88 12.64 11.93
CA ASP A 20 -8.00 12.39 12.84
C ASP A 20 -8.58 11.01 12.58
N GLN A 21 -8.22 10.04 13.41
CA GLN A 21 -8.72 8.67 13.31
C GLN A 21 -10.06 8.56 14.05
N ASN A 22 -11.14 8.61 13.29
CA ASN A 22 -12.50 8.48 13.81
C ASN A 22 -13.30 7.51 12.92
N PRO A 23 -14.55 7.17 13.26
CA PRO A 23 -15.32 6.22 12.45
C PRO A 23 -15.50 6.63 10.98
N PHE A 24 -15.62 7.93 10.70
CA PHE A 24 -15.77 8.41 9.33
C PHE A 24 -14.50 8.25 8.53
N THR A 25 -13.37 8.69 9.07
CA THR A 25 -12.07 8.57 8.38
C THR A 25 -11.67 7.11 8.23
N THR A 26 -12.00 6.28 9.20
CA THR A 26 -11.75 4.84 9.12
C THR A 26 -12.55 4.22 7.98
N LEU A 27 -13.85 4.53 7.88
CA LEU A 27 -14.68 3.99 6.80
C LEU A 27 -14.21 4.47 5.44
N GLN A 28 -13.85 5.75 5.31
CA GLN A 28 -13.30 6.28 4.07
C GLN A 28 -12.01 5.56 3.67
N LEU A 29 -11.14 5.28 4.65
CA LEU A 29 -9.91 4.55 4.41
C LEU A 29 -10.21 3.14 3.89
N LEU A 30 -11.11 2.42 4.57
CA LEU A 30 -11.47 1.05 4.18
C LEU A 30 -12.03 1.00 2.77
N THR A 31 -12.97 1.89 2.44
CA THR A 31 -13.60 1.89 1.12
C THR A 31 -12.63 2.31 0.01
N THR A 32 -11.80 3.30 0.28
CA THR A 32 -10.86 3.82 -0.73
C THR A 32 -9.71 2.84 -0.94
N MET A 33 -9.14 2.32 0.14
CA MET A 33 -8.00 1.41 0.05
C MET A 33 -8.37 0.08 -0.60
N ALA A 34 -9.58 -0.42 -0.35
CA ALA A 34 -10.02 -1.71 -0.90
C ALA A 34 -9.97 -1.74 -2.44
N THR A 35 -10.15 -0.59 -3.09
CA THR A 35 -10.14 -0.47 -4.55
C THR A 35 -8.96 0.34 -5.06
N ALA A 36 -8.03 0.70 -4.21
CA ALA A 36 -6.89 1.55 -4.59
C ALA A 36 -5.89 0.79 -5.44
N SER A 37 -5.25 1.53 -6.35
CA SER A 37 -4.05 1.07 -7.05
C SER A 37 -2.88 1.90 -6.54
N LEU A 38 -1.82 1.20 -6.21
CA LEU A 38 -0.58 1.80 -5.75
C LEU A 38 0.57 1.35 -6.66
N TYR A 39 1.73 1.93 -6.49
CA TYR A 39 2.91 1.59 -7.27
C TYR A 39 3.98 1.09 -6.31
N ALA A 40 4.55 -0.07 -6.62
CA ALA A 40 5.65 -0.64 -5.86
C ALA A 40 6.85 -0.84 -6.79
N ILE A 41 8.00 -1.02 -6.21
CA ILE A 41 9.23 -1.21 -6.98
C ILE A 41 9.71 -2.64 -6.76
N ARG A 42 9.98 -3.35 -7.85
CA ARG A 42 10.49 -4.72 -7.77
C ARG A 42 11.78 -4.87 -8.57
N GLN A 43 12.53 -5.89 -8.25
CA GLN A 43 13.74 -6.24 -8.97
C GLN A 43 13.38 -6.84 -10.32
N LYS A 44 14.07 -6.42 -11.37
CA LYS A 44 13.88 -6.98 -12.72
C LYS A 44 14.50 -8.36 -12.81
N GLY A 45 13.93 -9.18 -13.72
CA GLY A 45 14.52 -10.46 -14.07
C GLY A 45 14.29 -11.58 -13.11
N THR A 46 13.49 -11.36 -12.05
CA THR A 46 13.12 -12.43 -11.13
C THR A 46 11.86 -13.13 -11.62
N PRO A 47 11.75 -14.46 -11.43
CA PRO A 47 10.50 -15.18 -11.71
C PRO A 47 9.35 -14.60 -10.90
N ALA A 48 8.12 -14.75 -11.42
CA ALA A 48 6.93 -14.18 -10.78
C ALA A 48 6.71 -14.72 -9.36
N ASP A 49 7.11 -15.97 -9.11
CA ASP A 49 6.99 -16.58 -7.79
C ASP A 49 8.14 -16.22 -6.84
N GLN A 50 9.14 -15.49 -7.33
CA GLN A 50 10.31 -15.07 -6.56
C GLN A 50 10.51 -13.56 -6.63
N THR A 51 9.42 -12.81 -6.73
CA THR A 51 9.48 -11.36 -6.84
C THR A 51 10.13 -10.74 -5.60
N VAL A 52 11.13 -9.90 -5.82
CA VAL A 52 11.80 -9.16 -4.75
C VAL A 52 11.33 -7.70 -4.82
N TRP A 53 10.65 -7.28 -3.77
CA TRP A 53 10.10 -5.93 -3.66
C TRP A 53 11.04 -5.02 -2.89
N LEU A 54 10.99 -3.72 -3.20
CA LEU A 54 11.68 -2.72 -2.39
C LEU A 54 11.00 -2.60 -1.04
N THR A 55 11.76 -2.79 0.02
CA THR A 55 11.26 -2.73 1.40
C THR A 55 12.22 -1.95 2.28
N TYR A 56 11.71 -1.44 3.39
CA TYR A 56 12.52 -0.92 4.49
C TYR A 56 12.58 -1.96 5.60
N GLU A 57 13.76 -2.12 6.21
CA GLU A 57 13.91 -2.97 7.38
C GLU A 57 13.49 -2.20 8.62
N LYS A 58 12.64 -2.83 9.46
CA LYS A 58 12.22 -2.26 10.73
C LYS A 58 13.10 -2.79 11.86
N ASP A 59 12.99 -2.16 13.04
CA ASP A 59 13.81 -2.50 14.20
C ASP A 59 13.62 -3.94 14.67
N ASP A 60 12.45 -4.54 14.43
CA ASP A 60 12.13 -5.91 14.81
C ASP A 60 12.63 -6.96 13.82
N GLY A 61 13.34 -6.55 12.76
CA GLY A 61 13.80 -7.44 11.71
C GLY A 61 12.77 -7.71 10.63
N GLN A 62 11.54 -7.28 10.81
CA GLN A 62 10.51 -7.36 9.77
C GLN A 62 10.71 -6.26 8.74
N ARG A 63 10.06 -6.40 7.60
CA ARG A 63 10.22 -5.47 6.50
C ARG A 63 8.91 -4.80 6.15
N GLU A 64 9.00 -3.57 5.67
CA GLU A 64 7.87 -2.73 5.29
C GLU A 64 7.91 -2.51 3.79
N LEU A 65 6.85 -2.92 3.08
CA LEU A 65 6.76 -2.74 1.62
C LEU A 65 6.62 -1.25 1.29
N VAL A 66 7.44 -0.77 0.38
CA VAL A 66 7.40 0.65 -0.03
C VAL A 66 6.44 0.80 -1.20
N THR A 67 5.43 1.67 -1.05
CA THR A 67 4.46 1.95 -2.09
C THR A 67 4.30 3.45 -2.30
N PHE A 68 3.71 3.81 -3.44
CA PHE A 68 3.49 5.20 -3.84
C PHE A 68 2.10 5.36 -4.44
N THR A 69 1.50 6.52 -4.25
CA THR A 69 0.20 6.84 -4.86
C THR A 69 0.32 7.21 -6.33
N GLU A 70 1.50 7.65 -6.77
CA GLU A 70 1.73 8.10 -8.14
C GLU A 70 2.97 7.43 -8.73
N GLU A 71 2.88 7.07 -9.99
CA GLU A 71 3.98 6.42 -10.70
C GLU A 71 5.23 7.28 -10.75
N GLU A 72 5.07 8.59 -10.89
CA GLU A 72 6.20 9.52 -10.93
C GLU A 72 7.05 9.47 -9.68
N GLN A 73 6.41 9.33 -8.52
CA GLN A 73 7.11 9.22 -7.24
C GLN A 73 7.97 7.96 -7.20
N ALA A 74 7.41 6.84 -7.67
CA ALA A 74 8.14 5.58 -7.74
C ALA A 74 9.30 5.68 -8.74
N ASN A 75 9.07 6.32 -9.88
CA ASN A 75 10.10 6.49 -10.91
C ASN A 75 11.29 7.30 -10.41
N THR A 76 11.07 8.23 -9.50
CA THR A 76 12.17 9.00 -8.90
C THR A 76 13.15 8.09 -8.17
N TYR A 77 12.65 7.04 -7.51
CA TYR A 77 13.49 6.06 -6.84
C TYR A 77 14.25 5.17 -7.82
N THR A 78 13.70 4.93 -9.02
CA THR A 78 14.30 4.02 -9.98
C THR A 78 15.34 4.67 -10.88
N LYS A 79 15.44 6.00 -10.88
CA LYS A 79 16.33 6.74 -11.81
C LYS A 79 17.78 6.30 -11.73
N GLU A 80 18.25 5.95 -10.55
CA GLU A 80 19.66 5.56 -10.33
C GLU A 80 19.86 4.05 -10.24
N SER A 81 18.80 3.27 -10.41
CA SER A 81 18.85 1.81 -10.26
C SER A 81 18.40 1.15 -11.55
N GLN A 82 19.33 0.42 -12.19
CA GLN A 82 19.06 -0.19 -13.50
C GLN A 82 18.35 -1.52 -13.43
N ASN A 83 18.32 -2.15 -12.23
CA ASN A 83 17.80 -3.50 -12.07
C ASN A 83 16.43 -3.55 -11.43
N VAL A 84 15.73 -2.42 -11.39
CA VAL A 84 14.42 -2.32 -10.76
C VAL A 84 13.40 -1.74 -11.73
N THR A 85 12.14 -2.07 -11.51
CA THR A 85 11.02 -1.55 -12.31
C THR A 85 9.85 -1.23 -11.41
N VAL A 86 9.02 -0.29 -11.83
CA VAL A 86 7.79 0.09 -11.13
C VAL A 86 6.67 -0.83 -11.60
N GLU A 87 5.89 -1.33 -10.65
CA GLU A 87 4.73 -2.15 -10.96
C GLU A 87 3.51 -1.61 -10.24
N GLN A 88 2.40 -1.52 -10.96
CA GLN A 88 1.12 -1.15 -10.35
C GLN A 88 0.57 -2.35 -9.60
N VAL A 89 0.20 -2.13 -8.34
CA VAL A 89 -0.35 -3.18 -7.48
C VAL A 89 -1.65 -2.70 -6.84
N ASN A 90 -2.62 -3.58 -6.73
CA ASN A 90 -3.85 -3.28 -6.01
C ASN A 90 -3.73 -3.75 -4.56
N PHE A 91 -4.70 -3.36 -3.74
CA PHE A 91 -4.67 -3.73 -2.31
C PHE A 91 -4.68 -5.24 -2.13
N LYS A 92 -5.41 -5.97 -2.97
CA LYS A 92 -5.48 -7.44 -2.87
C LYS A 92 -4.09 -8.07 -3.01
N GLN A 93 -3.31 -7.59 -3.97
CA GLN A 93 -1.94 -8.08 -4.16
C GLN A 93 -1.06 -7.75 -2.95
N ILE A 94 -1.19 -6.54 -2.42
CA ILE A 94 -0.44 -6.12 -1.23
C ILE A 94 -0.82 -6.99 -0.03
N ALA A 95 -2.10 -7.25 0.17
CA ALA A 95 -2.57 -8.07 1.28
C ALA A 95 -2.04 -9.50 1.18
N LEU A 96 -2.00 -10.07 -0.02
CA LEU A 96 -1.44 -11.41 -0.21
C LEU A 96 0.05 -11.46 0.13
N ILE A 97 0.78 -10.38 -0.13
CA ILE A 97 2.20 -10.28 0.22
C ILE A 97 2.37 -10.18 1.74
N VAL A 98 1.61 -9.29 2.37
CA VAL A 98 1.81 -8.94 3.79
C VAL A 98 1.22 -9.98 4.72
N LEU A 99 0.09 -10.59 4.36
CA LEU A 99 -0.62 -11.55 5.22
C LEU A 99 -0.16 -13.00 5.01
N ALA A 100 0.77 -13.25 4.10
CA ALA A 100 1.29 -14.58 3.87
C ALA A 100 2.06 -15.07 5.10
N LYS A 101 1.91 -16.35 5.41
CA LYS A 101 2.71 -16.98 6.46
C LYS A 101 4.18 -17.00 6.06
N ASP A 102 5.05 -16.86 7.04
CA ASP A 102 6.50 -16.90 6.87
C ASP A 102 7.06 -15.78 5.99
N ASN A 103 6.30 -14.70 5.84
CA ASN A 103 6.76 -13.56 5.07
C ASN A 103 7.46 -12.56 5.99
N LEU A 104 8.62 -12.08 5.56
CA LEU A 104 9.34 -11.03 6.26
C LEU A 104 8.66 -9.68 6.14
N ILE A 105 7.78 -9.50 5.14
CA ILE A 105 7.05 -8.26 4.93
C ILE A 105 5.75 -8.33 5.71
N ASP A 106 5.63 -7.54 6.78
CA ASP A 106 4.46 -7.56 7.66
C ASP A 106 3.62 -6.28 7.60
N SER A 107 4.03 -5.31 6.80
CA SER A 107 3.37 -4.02 6.73
C SER A 107 3.74 -3.32 5.42
N PHE A 108 3.09 -2.18 5.15
CA PHE A 108 3.51 -1.35 4.03
C PHE A 108 3.39 0.14 4.38
N ILE A 109 4.17 0.96 3.69
CA ILE A 109 4.16 2.41 3.82
C ILE A 109 3.81 3.02 2.47
N VAL A 110 2.99 4.07 2.50
CA VAL A 110 2.61 4.83 1.31
C VAL A 110 3.31 6.19 1.34
N ASN A 111 3.97 6.53 0.26
CA ASN A 111 4.67 7.81 0.07
C ASN A 111 5.66 8.11 1.21
N PRO A 112 6.75 7.33 1.31
CA PRO A 112 7.68 7.47 2.44
C PRO A 112 8.36 8.84 2.55
N ASN A 113 8.40 9.60 1.46
CA ASN A 113 9.03 10.91 1.44
C ASN A 113 8.05 12.07 1.67
N SER A 114 6.76 11.80 1.80
CA SER A 114 5.75 12.83 1.97
C SER A 114 4.72 12.44 3.02
N THR A 115 3.67 11.75 2.63
CA THR A 115 2.57 11.38 3.52
C THR A 115 3.00 10.43 4.64
N LYS A 116 3.91 9.50 4.36
CA LYS A 116 4.41 8.51 5.31
C LYS A 116 3.29 7.73 6.00
N ALA A 117 2.28 7.33 5.24
CA ALA A 117 1.15 6.59 5.80
C ALA A 117 1.54 5.13 5.99
N LYS A 118 1.56 4.66 7.23
CA LYS A 118 1.98 3.31 7.59
C LYS A 118 0.78 2.44 7.89
N PHE A 119 0.81 1.22 7.36
CA PHE A 119 -0.27 0.25 7.53
C PHE A 119 0.30 -1.04 8.11
N ASN A 120 -0.06 -1.31 9.37
CA ASN A 120 0.32 -2.54 10.04
C ASN A 120 -0.66 -3.66 9.69
N GLN A 121 -0.38 -4.88 10.16
CA GLN A 121 -1.22 -6.04 9.85
C GLN A 121 -2.66 -5.88 10.33
N ASN A 122 -2.87 -5.19 11.44
CA ASN A 122 -4.20 -4.97 11.99
C ASN A 122 -5.09 -4.20 11.00
N ILE A 123 -4.57 -3.10 10.48
CA ILE A 123 -5.30 -2.27 9.51
C ILE A 123 -5.47 -3.02 8.19
N ILE A 124 -4.42 -3.72 7.75
CA ILE A 124 -4.46 -4.49 6.51
C ILE A 124 -5.53 -5.56 6.58
N GLN A 125 -5.66 -6.26 7.71
CA GLN A 125 -6.70 -7.26 7.89
C GLN A 125 -8.08 -6.65 7.86
N LYS A 126 -8.28 -5.49 8.46
CA LYS A 126 -9.56 -4.78 8.42
C LYS A 126 -9.97 -4.41 7.00
N VAL A 127 -9.03 -3.86 6.22
CA VAL A 127 -9.29 -3.51 4.82
C VAL A 127 -9.57 -4.79 4.01
N TRP A 128 -8.81 -5.84 4.25
CA TRP A 128 -8.98 -7.12 3.56
C TRP A 128 -10.37 -7.71 3.83
N GLN A 129 -10.80 -7.73 5.07
CA GLN A 129 -12.14 -8.21 5.44
C GLN A 129 -13.23 -7.37 4.81
N TYR A 130 -13.04 -6.06 4.75
CA TYR A 130 -13.97 -5.16 4.07
C TYR A 130 -14.03 -5.49 2.57
N ALA A 131 -12.87 -5.67 1.94
CA ALA A 131 -12.79 -5.95 0.51
C ALA A 131 -13.49 -7.27 0.15
N ILE A 132 -13.33 -8.31 0.96
CA ILE A 132 -13.98 -9.61 0.74
C ILE A 132 -15.50 -9.45 0.75
N LYS A 133 -16.04 -8.59 1.63
CA LYS A 133 -17.49 -8.44 1.80
C LYS A 133 -18.11 -7.50 0.77
N HIS A 134 -17.37 -6.52 0.27
CA HIS A 134 -17.95 -5.42 -0.49
C HIS A 134 -17.37 -5.23 -1.90
N VAL A 135 -16.35 -5.98 -2.25
CA VAL A 135 -15.70 -5.81 -3.56
C VAL A 135 -15.68 -7.10 -4.36
#